data_db4fade095fbf2d1f3720ab10cf8c08b
#
_entry.id   db4fade095fbf2d1f3720ab10cf8c08b
#
_cell.length_a   1.000
_cell.length_b   1.000
_cell.length_c   1.000
_cell.angle_alpha   90.00
_cell.angle_beta   90.00
_cell.angle_gamma   90.00
#
_symmetry.space_group_name_H-M   'P 1'
#
loop_
_entity.id
_entity.type
_entity.pdbx_description
1 polymer ?
#
loop_
_entity_poly.entity_id
_entity_poly.type
_entity_poly.pdbx_seq_one_letter_code
_entity_poly.pdbx_strand_id
1 'polypeptide(L)'
;MDSLFDEDMEFLKTLPNFKKILDQGCYAEGGMRSVYPSFTYPAHASIITGTWPEFHGIYHNEKLDVGNPSPDWYWYHKDLKVDTILDVAHRQGLTTACVGWPCMGADPNVDWLVAEIWPENDKVDPRPILKTGCSENMFEAGGVMERHWHKLRKTTQPFMDHMMVGASCDIIRRYQPDILFIH
;
A
#
# COMPACT_ATOMS: atom_id res chain seq x y z
N MET A 1 7.93 -1.60 -3.52
CA MET A 1 9.03 -1.72 -2.52
C MET A 1 9.75 -0.40 -2.47
N ASP A 2 9.77 0.23 -1.33
CA ASP A 2 10.58 1.43 -1.11
C ASP A 2 12.07 1.09 -1.13
N SER A 3 12.89 2.06 -1.54
CA SER A 3 14.36 1.94 -1.55
C SER A 3 14.91 0.74 -2.34
N LEU A 4 14.21 0.30 -3.38
CA LEU A 4 14.74 -0.66 -4.32
C LEU A 4 15.48 0.09 -5.43
N PHE A 5 16.78 -0.12 -5.52
CA PHE A 5 17.66 0.54 -6.51
C PHE A 5 17.96 -0.40 -7.69
N ASP A 6 18.41 0.18 -8.81
CA ASP A 6 18.80 -0.58 -9.98
C ASP A 6 19.94 -1.56 -9.68
N GLU A 7 20.85 -1.17 -8.79
CA GLU A 7 21.95 -2.02 -8.32
C GLU A 7 21.50 -3.30 -7.61
N ASP A 8 20.31 -3.28 -7.00
CA ASP A 8 19.74 -4.45 -6.32
C ASP A 8 19.28 -5.53 -7.31
N MET A 9 19.11 -5.17 -8.58
CA MET A 9 18.62 -6.09 -9.60
C MET A 9 19.54 -7.31 -9.77
N GLU A 10 20.85 -7.15 -9.62
CA GLU A 10 21.80 -8.28 -9.69
C GLU A 10 21.56 -9.28 -8.56
N PHE A 11 21.22 -8.81 -7.36
CA PHE A 11 20.84 -9.70 -6.26
C PHE A 11 19.46 -10.32 -6.50
N LEU A 12 18.46 -9.53 -6.93
CA LEU A 12 17.10 -10.03 -7.18
C LEU A 12 17.07 -11.12 -8.24
N LYS A 13 17.89 -11.06 -9.27
CA LYS A 13 18.04 -12.10 -10.28
C LYS A 13 18.51 -13.45 -9.71
N THR A 14 19.12 -13.46 -8.53
CA THR A 14 19.52 -14.71 -7.84
C THR A 14 18.36 -15.37 -7.08
N LEU A 15 17.28 -14.62 -6.79
CA LEU A 15 16.13 -15.12 -6.07
C LEU A 15 15.18 -15.86 -7.03
N PRO A 16 14.81 -17.12 -6.76
CA PRO A 16 14.14 -17.96 -7.77
C PRO A 16 12.79 -17.40 -8.22
N ASN A 17 12.03 -16.79 -7.34
CA ASN A 17 10.72 -16.21 -7.69
C ASN A 17 10.88 -14.90 -8.48
N PHE A 18 11.80 -14.02 -8.09
CA PHE A 18 12.10 -12.81 -8.86
C PHE A 18 12.66 -13.16 -10.24
N LYS A 19 13.60 -14.12 -10.29
CA LYS A 19 14.12 -14.59 -11.58
C LYS A 19 13.02 -15.07 -12.52
N LYS A 20 12.07 -15.86 -12.01
CA LYS A 20 10.93 -16.32 -12.81
C LYS A 20 10.08 -15.17 -13.37
N ILE A 21 9.85 -14.11 -12.57
CA ILE A 21 9.13 -12.92 -13.02
C ILE A 21 9.93 -12.18 -14.10
N LEU A 22 11.23 -11.99 -13.89
CA LEU A 22 12.11 -11.29 -14.83
C LEU A 22 12.28 -12.05 -16.14
N ASP A 23 12.38 -13.38 -16.10
CA ASP A 23 12.52 -14.23 -17.31
C ASP A 23 11.24 -14.21 -18.17
N GLN A 24 10.08 -13.92 -17.61
CA GLN A 24 8.77 -13.94 -18.28
C GLN A 24 8.15 -12.55 -18.50
N GLY A 25 8.72 -11.53 -17.91
CA GLY A 25 8.21 -10.16 -17.91
C GLY A 25 9.16 -9.16 -18.53
N CYS A 26 8.92 -7.89 -18.20
CA CYS A 26 9.76 -6.78 -18.63
C CYS A 26 10.17 -5.96 -17.40
N TYR A 27 11.33 -5.33 -17.45
CA TYR A 27 11.77 -4.34 -16.48
C TYR A 27 12.53 -3.22 -17.18
N ALA A 28 12.58 -2.04 -16.55
CA ALA A 28 13.33 -0.91 -17.07
C ALA A 28 14.82 -1.09 -16.78
N GLU A 29 15.63 -1.26 -17.80
CA GLU A 29 17.10 -1.29 -17.69
C GLU A 29 17.59 0.09 -17.26
N GLY A 30 18.43 0.15 -16.21
CA GLY A 30 18.90 1.41 -15.62
C GLY A 30 17.90 2.10 -14.71
N GLY A 31 16.83 1.39 -14.33
CA GLY A 31 15.85 1.86 -13.37
C GLY A 31 14.85 2.89 -13.90
N MET A 32 14.08 3.48 -13.00
CA MET A 32 13.05 4.46 -13.29
C MET A 32 13.19 5.66 -12.36
N ARG A 33 13.00 6.87 -12.89
CA ARG A 33 12.98 8.08 -12.06
C ARG A 33 11.63 8.23 -11.39
N SER A 34 11.66 8.47 -10.06
CA SER A 34 10.47 8.85 -9.32
C SER A 34 10.01 10.27 -9.70
N VAL A 35 8.78 10.60 -9.32
CA VAL A 35 8.27 11.97 -9.41
C VAL A 35 8.98 12.87 -8.39
N TYR A 36 8.83 14.19 -8.56
CA TYR A 36 9.27 15.16 -7.55
C TYR A 36 8.04 15.81 -6.89
N PRO A 37 8.02 15.89 -5.56
CA PRO A 37 8.98 15.34 -4.59
C PRO A 37 8.92 13.81 -4.50
N SER A 38 10.08 13.16 -4.30
CA SER A 38 10.25 11.70 -4.31
C SER A 38 10.00 11.05 -2.94
N PHE A 39 9.08 11.60 -2.16
CA PHE A 39 8.60 10.96 -0.93
C PHE A 39 7.69 9.77 -1.24
N THR A 40 7.51 8.88 -0.27
CA THR A 40 6.71 7.65 -0.40
C THR A 40 5.29 7.95 -0.92
N TYR A 41 4.56 8.84 -0.27
CA TYR A 41 3.17 9.11 -0.61
C TYR A 41 2.96 9.77 -1.97
N PRO A 42 3.69 10.85 -2.34
CA PRO A 42 3.61 11.40 -3.70
C PRO A 42 3.96 10.40 -4.80
N ALA A 43 5.00 9.57 -4.57
CA ALA A 43 5.44 8.59 -5.55
C ALA A 43 4.40 7.49 -5.75
N HIS A 44 3.87 6.91 -4.66
CA HIS A 44 2.85 5.87 -4.73
C HIS A 44 1.51 6.39 -5.24
N ALA A 45 1.13 7.62 -4.88
CA ALA A 45 -0.05 8.28 -5.45
C ALA A 45 0.09 8.46 -6.98
N SER A 46 1.28 8.88 -7.46
CA SER A 46 1.54 8.99 -8.89
C SER A 46 1.48 7.65 -9.62
N ILE A 47 1.99 6.56 -9.02
CA ILE A 47 1.93 5.21 -9.60
C ILE A 47 0.49 4.75 -9.76
N ILE A 48 -0.34 4.89 -8.71
CA ILE A 48 -1.69 4.32 -8.70
C ILE A 48 -2.71 5.18 -9.47
N THR A 49 -2.42 6.48 -9.67
CA THR A 49 -3.28 7.41 -10.42
C THR A 49 -2.81 7.65 -11.86
N GLY A 50 -1.55 7.34 -12.18
CA GLY A 50 -0.94 7.66 -13.48
C GLY A 50 -0.77 9.15 -13.73
N THR A 51 -0.79 10.00 -12.68
CA THR A 51 -0.70 11.46 -12.81
C THR A 51 0.41 12.04 -11.93
N TRP A 52 0.69 13.34 -12.14
CA TRP A 52 1.68 14.07 -11.35
C TRP A 52 1.08 14.61 -10.05
N PRO A 53 1.93 14.95 -9.04
CA PRO A 53 1.47 15.50 -7.76
C PRO A 53 0.55 16.71 -7.87
N GLU A 54 0.74 17.56 -8.86
CA GLU A 54 -0.12 18.73 -9.11
C GLU A 54 -1.57 18.36 -9.44
N PHE A 55 -1.81 17.17 -9.99
CA PHE A 55 -3.15 16.68 -10.32
C PHE A 55 -3.76 15.84 -9.19
N HIS A 56 -3.01 14.88 -8.63
CA HIS A 56 -3.56 14.04 -7.55
C HIS A 56 -3.53 14.71 -6.18
N GLY A 57 -2.80 15.81 -5.99
CA GLY A 57 -2.85 16.65 -4.79
C GLY A 57 -2.03 16.18 -3.60
N ILE A 58 -1.23 15.14 -3.74
CA ILE A 58 -0.36 14.61 -2.68
C ILE A 58 1.06 15.09 -2.94
N TYR A 59 1.58 15.97 -2.07
CA TYR A 59 2.89 16.62 -2.26
C TYR A 59 3.94 16.20 -1.23
N HIS A 60 3.51 15.56 -0.14
CA HIS A 60 4.35 15.11 0.96
C HIS A 60 3.71 13.88 1.61
N ASN A 61 4.41 13.22 2.53
CA ASN A 61 3.79 12.16 3.35
C ASN A 61 2.77 12.75 4.32
N GLU A 62 3.10 13.90 4.89
CA GLU A 62 2.32 14.63 5.89
C GLU A 62 1.54 15.79 5.26
N LYS A 63 0.37 16.10 5.83
CA LYS A 63 -0.44 17.25 5.46
C LYS A 63 0.22 18.54 5.94
N LEU A 64 0.11 19.60 5.14
CA LEU A 64 0.57 20.92 5.57
C LEU A 64 -0.39 21.45 6.66
N ASP A 65 0.10 21.50 7.88
CA ASP A 65 -0.60 22.06 9.03
C ASP A 65 0.33 23.01 9.79
N VAL A 66 0.21 24.30 9.48
CA VAL A 66 1.14 25.33 9.96
C VAL A 66 1.04 25.48 11.48
N GLY A 67 2.19 25.28 12.14
CA GLY A 67 2.30 25.39 13.60
C GLY A 67 2.01 24.08 14.34
N ASN A 68 1.63 23.01 13.65
CA ASN A 68 1.51 21.67 14.22
C ASN A 68 2.84 20.91 14.04
N PRO A 69 3.55 20.52 15.10
CA PRO A 69 4.82 19.78 14.99
C PRO A 69 4.65 18.30 14.59
N SER A 70 3.42 17.78 14.62
CA SER A 70 3.10 16.40 14.24
C SER A 70 1.81 16.39 13.40
N PRO A 71 1.89 16.86 12.15
CA PRO A 71 0.72 16.90 11.29
C PRO A 71 0.28 15.50 10.89
N ASP A 72 -1.00 15.37 10.56
CA ASP A 72 -1.56 14.12 10.07
C ASP A 72 -0.98 13.76 8.68
N TRP A 73 -0.97 12.46 8.37
CA TRP A 73 -0.48 11.96 7.09
C TRP A 73 -1.63 11.87 6.08
N TYR A 74 -1.28 11.73 4.81
CA TYR A 74 -2.24 11.49 3.73
C TYR A 74 -2.69 10.01 3.69
N TRP A 75 -3.19 9.49 4.82
CA TRP A 75 -3.59 8.08 4.97
C TRP A 75 -4.73 7.65 4.06
N TYR A 76 -5.66 8.57 3.76
CA TYR A 76 -6.97 8.22 3.24
C TYR A 76 -7.14 8.54 1.75
N HIS A 77 -7.88 7.67 1.05
CA HIS A 77 -8.24 7.83 -0.37
C HIS A 77 -8.93 9.16 -0.67
N LYS A 78 -9.75 9.65 0.24
CA LYS A 78 -10.44 10.95 0.10
C LYS A 78 -9.54 12.16 -0.13
N ASP A 79 -8.25 12.05 0.16
CA ASP A 79 -7.28 13.12 -0.04
C ASP A 79 -6.76 13.18 -1.49
N LEU A 80 -6.94 12.11 -2.26
CA LEU A 80 -6.67 12.08 -3.71
C LEU A 80 -7.73 12.90 -4.46
N LYS A 81 -7.29 13.68 -5.43
CA LYS A 81 -8.16 14.55 -6.25
C LYS A 81 -8.55 13.95 -7.60
N VAL A 82 -8.03 12.79 -7.91
CA VAL A 82 -8.26 12.07 -9.18
C VAL A 82 -8.48 10.59 -8.89
N ASP A 83 -9.12 9.90 -9.83
CA ASP A 83 -9.34 8.46 -9.74
C ASP A 83 -8.03 7.67 -9.73
N THR A 84 -8.03 6.58 -9.02
CA THR A 84 -7.01 5.54 -9.07
C THR A 84 -7.35 4.47 -10.10
N ILE A 85 -6.38 3.63 -10.44
CA ILE A 85 -6.65 2.45 -11.28
C ILE A 85 -7.65 1.49 -10.61
N LEU A 86 -7.69 1.44 -9.27
CA LEU A 86 -8.65 0.61 -8.52
C LEU A 86 -10.07 1.17 -8.62
N ASP A 87 -10.26 2.50 -8.61
CA ASP A 87 -11.56 3.12 -8.87
C ASP A 87 -12.09 2.76 -10.26
N VAL A 88 -11.20 2.81 -11.26
CA VAL A 88 -11.56 2.46 -12.64
C VAL A 88 -11.90 0.98 -12.75
N ALA A 89 -11.10 0.11 -12.15
CA ALA A 89 -11.32 -1.33 -12.14
C ALA A 89 -12.66 -1.70 -11.50
N HIS A 90 -12.95 -1.13 -10.33
CA HIS A 90 -14.22 -1.33 -9.63
C HIS A 90 -15.43 -0.93 -10.50
N ARG A 91 -15.36 0.24 -11.16
CA ARG A 91 -16.42 0.67 -12.10
C ARG A 91 -16.60 -0.25 -13.30
N GLN A 92 -15.59 -1.02 -13.67
CA GLN A 92 -15.67 -2.04 -14.72
C GLN A 92 -16.13 -3.41 -14.19
N GLY A 93 -16.46 -3.53 -12.91
CA GLY A 93 -16.93 -4.76 -12.27
C GLY A 93 -15.81 -5.74 -11.95
N LEU A 94 -14.55 -5.30 -11.93
CA LEU A 94 -13.41 -6.11 -11.49
C LEU A 94 -13.31 -6.08 -9.97
N THR A 95 -12.88 -7.20 -9.40
CA THR A 95 -12.60 -7.32 -7.98
C THR A 95 -11.21 -6.76 -7.64
N THR A 96 -11.13 -6.00 -6.55
CA THR A 96 -9.94 -5.22 -6.22
C THR A 96 -9.43 -5.50 -4.82
N ALA A 97 -8.11 -5.50 -4.65
CA ALA A 97 -7.48 -5.59 -3.34
C ALA A 97 -6.29 -4.63 -3.22
N CYS A 98 -6.03 -4.20 -1.99
CA CYS A 98 -4.94 -3.29 -1.70
C CYS A 98 -4.38 -3.57 -0.30
N VAL A 99 -3.06 -3.74 -0.20
CA VAL A 99 -2.38 -4.04 1.07
C VAL A 99 -1.22 -3.10 1.27
N GLY A 100 -1.30 -2.26 2.29
CA GLY A 100 -0.24 -1.35 2.69
C GLY A 100 0.07 -0.22 1.70
N TRP A 101 -0.73 -0.01 0.67
CA TRP A 101 -0.47 1.04 -0.31
C TRP A 101 -0.83 2.42 0.25
N PRO A 102 0.09 3.41 0.17
CA PRO A 102 -0.16 4.78 0.63
C PRO A 102 -1.39 5.43 0.03
N CYS A 103 -2.02 6.32 0.77
CA CYS A 103 -3.20 7.09 0.36
C CYS A 103 -4.47 6.27 0.06
N MET A 104 -4.54 5.00 0.44
CA MET A 104 -5.68 4.15 0.08
C MET A 104 -6.64 3.86 1.24
N GLY A 105 -6.38 4.41 2.43
CA GLY A 105 -7.26 4.19 3.60
C GLY A 105 -8.71 4.57 3.33
N ALA A 106 -9.63 3.69 3.76
CA ALA A 106 -11.09 3.86 3.62
C ALA A 106 -11.57 4.08 2.17
N ASP A 107 -10.87 3.54 1.19
CA ASP A 107 -11.33 3.55 -0.20
C ASP A 107 -12.57 2.64 -0.34
N PRO A 108 -13.74 3.19 -0.74
CA PRO A 108 -14.97 2.43 -0.87
C PRO A 108 -14.99 1.51 -2.10
N ASN A 109 -14.05 1.68 -3.04
CA ASN A 109 -13.96 0.93 -4.29
C ASN A 109 -12.95 -0.23 -4.20
N VAL A 110 -12.41 -0.50 -3.01
CA VAL A 110 -11.51 -1.64 -2.76
C VAL A 110 -12.22 -2.70 -1.92
N ASP A 111 -12.42 -3.88 -2.51
CA ASP A 111 -13.15 -4.99 -1.88
C ASP A 111 -12.40 -5.56 -0.66
N TRP A 112 -11.08 -5.68 -0.75
CA TRP A 112 -10.22 -6.22 0.31
C TRP A 112 -9.06 -5.27 0.58
N LEU A 113 -9.27 -4.35 1.52
CA LEU A 113 -8.31 -3.31 1.86
C LEU A 113 -7.68 -3.56 3.24
N VAL A 114 -6.36 -3.67 3.27
CA VAL A 114 -5.52 -3.52 4.46
C VAL A 114 -4.75 -2.22 4.32
N ALA A 115 -5.23 -1.17 4.96
CA ALA A 115 -4.68 0.18 4.80
C ALA A 115 -3.30 0.33 5.47
N GLU A 116 -2.50 1.24 4.93
CA GLU A 116 -1.29 1.74 5.57
C GLU A 116 -1.67 2.91 6.49
N ILE A 117 -2.06 2.58 7.72
CA ILE A 117 -2.37 3.55 8.78
C ILE A 117 -1.76 3.05 10.08
N TRP A 118 -0.95 3.86 10.73
CA TRP A 118 -0.22 3.45 11.92
C TRP A 118 -0.39 4.45 13.06
N PRO A 119 -0.38 3.99 14.33
CA PRO A 119 -0.36 4.89 15.48
C PRO A 119 0.98 5.62 15.58
N GLU A 120 1.01 6.72 16.28
CA GLU A 120 2.21 7.56 16.49
C GLU A 120 3.38 6.80 17.11
N ASN A 121 3.14 5.73 17.84
CA ASN A 121 4.18 4.93 18.49
C ASN A 121 3.72 3.48 18.75
N ASP A 122 4.68 2.58 18.99
CA ASP A 122 4.47 1.13 19.19
C ASP A 122 3.85 0.75 20.55
N LYS A 123 3.56 1.69 21.42
CA LYS A 123 2.88 1.42 22.70
C LYS A 123 1.36 1.49 22.56
N VAL A 124 0.86 2.06 21.47
CA VAL A 124 -0.56 2.18 21.18
C VAL A 124 -1.03 0.96 20.39
N ASP A 125 -2.15 0.36 20.79
CA ASP A 125 -2.79 -0.70 20.01
C ASP A 125 -3.18 -0.17 18.63
N PRO A 126 -2.62 -0.68 17.53
CA PRO A 126 -2.91 -0.17 16.19
C PRO A 126 -4.27 -0.63 15.64
N ARG A 127 -4.97 -1.58 16.28
CA ARG A 127 -6.26 -2.11 15.80
C ARG A 127 -7.35 -1.05 15.63
N PRO A 128 -7.58 -0.13 16.59
CA PRO A 128 -8.60 0.89 16.42
C PRO A 128 -8.35 1.79 15.21
N ILE A 129 -7.10 2.22 15.00
CA ILE A 129 -6.78 3.10 13.87
C ILE A 129 -6.82 2.33 12.53
N LEU A 130 -6.33 1.10 12.47
CA LEU A 130 -6.42 0.29 11.27
C LEU A 130 -7.87 0.05 10.82
N LYS A 131 -8.79 -0.14 11.75
CA LYS A 131 -10.23 -0.27 11.46
C LYS A 131 -10.83 0.96 10.78
N THR A 132 -10.25 2.13 10.94
CA THR A 132 -10.74 3.34 10.27
C THR A 132 -10.43 3.37 8.78
N GLY A 133 -9.50 2.58 8.33
CA GLY A 133 -9.03 2.59 6.95
C GLY A 133 -9.10 1.27 6.20
N CYS A 134 -9.22 0.14 6.89
CA CYS A 134 -9.37 -1.17 6.25
C CYS A 134 -10.84 -1.48 5.93
N SER A 135 -11.09 -2.37 4.96
CA SER A 135 -12.44 -2.90 4.74
C SER A 135 -12.94 -3.70 5.95
N GLU A 136 -14.23 -3.63 6.27
CA GLU A 136 -14.83 -4.30 7.43
C GLU A 136 -14.60 -5.81 7.41
N ASN A 137 -14.75 -6.44 6.25
CA ASN A 137 -14.57 -7.87 6.04
C ASN A 137 -13.17 -8.38 6.41
N MET A 138 -12.17 -7.49 6.52
CA MET A 138 -10.83 -7.86 6.99
C MET A 138 -10.79 -8.22 8.48
N PHE A 139 -11.72 -7.69 9.28
CA PHE A 139 -11.79 -7.88 10.74
C PHE A 139 -12.90 -8.81 11.19
N GLU A 140 -13.65 -9.40 10.28
CA GLU A 140 -14.66 -10.41 10.60
C GLU A 140 -14.02 -11.67 11.22
N ALA A 141 -14.83 -12.47 11.90
CA ALA A 141 -14.39 -13.73 12.48
C ALA A 141 -13.77 -14.66 11.42
N GLY A 142 -12.52 -15.06 11.62
CA GLY A 142 -11.73 -15.79 10.63
C GLY A 142 -11.27 -14.92 9.44
N GLY A 143 -11.41 -13.62 9.51
CA GLY A 143 -10.94 -12.66 8.52
C GLY A 143 -9.42 -12.59 8.42
N VAL A 144 -8.93 -11.87 7.40
CA VAL A 144 -7.49 -11.78 7.11
C VAL A 144 -6.73 -11.18 8.30
N MET A 145 -7.23 -10.09 8.87
CA MET A 145 -6.55 -9.41 9.97
C MET A 145 -6.53 -10.25 11.23
N GLU A 146 -7.62 -10.96 11.56
CA GLU A 146 -7.66 -11.86 12.73
C GLU A 146 -6.59 -12.96 12.65
N ARG A 147 -6.39 -13.54 11.47
CA ARG A 147 -5.40 -14.61 11.27
C ARG A 147 -3.95 -14.13 11.26
N HIS A 148 -3.69 -12.92 10.82
CA HIS A 148 -2.31 -12.40 10.66
C HIS A 148 -1.91 -11.41 11.74
N TRP A 149 -2.85 -10.97 12.57
CA TRP A 149 -2.61 -9.99 13.62
C TRP A 149 -1.47 -10.37 14.58
N HIS A 150 -1.36 -11.64 14.93
CA HIS A 150 -0.33 -12.14 15.84
C HIS A 150 1.11 -11.93 15.31
N LYS A 151 1.28 -11.66 14.03
CA LYS A 151 2.56 -11.37 13.39
C LYS A 151 3.00 -9.94 13.65
N LEU A 152 2.07 -9.04 13.89
CA LEU A 152 2.34 -7.64 14.18
C LEU A 152 2.68 -7.49 15.67
N ARG A 153 3.90 -7.82 16.03
CA ARG A 153 4.39 -7.69 17.42
C ARG A 153 4.75 -6.24 17.76
N LYS A 154 5.10 -5.43 16.76
CA LYS A 154 5.44 -4.01 16.83
C LYS A 154 5.03 -3.35 15.52
N THR A 155 4.75 -2.06 15.56
CA THR A 155 4.47 -1.23 14.36
C THR A 155 5.77 -0.75 13.67
N THR A 156 6.77 -1.60 13.65
CA THR A 156 8.09 -1.35 13.04
C THR A 156 8.50 -2.54 12.19
N GLN A 157 9.43 -2.31 11.26
CA GLN A 157 9.98 -3.37 10.43
C GLN A 157 10.88 -4.32 11.27
N PRO A 158 10.92 -5.61 10.95
CA PRO A 158 10.25 -6.32 9.86
C PRO A 158 8.86 -6.87 10.23
N PHE A 159 8.28 -6.52 11.39
CA PHE A 159 7.01 -7.09 11.86
C PHE A 159 5.83 -6.66 11.02
N MET A 160 5.85 -5.41 10.52
CA MET A 160 4.84 -4.91 9.58
C MET A 160 4.87 -5.71 8.29
N ASP A 161 6.06 -5.94 7.71
CA ASP A 161 6.21 -6.74 6.48
C ASP A 161 5.68 -8.15 6.66
N HIS A 162 5.98 -8.80 7.80
CA HIS A 162 5.49 -10.16 8.08
C HIS A 162 3.96 -10.24 8.12
N MET A 163 3.31 -9.19 8.65
CA MET A 163 1.85 -9.12 8.64
C MET A 163 1.32 -8.86 7.23
N MET A 164 1.86 -7.85 6.53
CA MET A 164 1.42 -7.45 5.18
C MET A 164 1.60 -8.57 4.17
N VAL A 165 2.75 -9.26 4.17
CA VAL A 165 2.99 -10.44 3.32
C VAL A 165 1.99 -11.55 3.65
N GLY A 166 1.75 -11.82 4.94
CA GLY A 166 0.76 -12.82 5.37
C GLY A 166 -0.64 -12.48 4.88
N ALA A 167 -1.07 -11.24 5.06
CA ALA A 167 -2.37 -10.73 4.60
C ALA A 167 -2.50 -10.82 3.07
N SER A 168 -1.47 -10.39 2.33
CA SER A 168 -1.45 -10.44 0.86
C SER A 168 -1.59 -11.87 0.33
N CYS A 169 -0.80 -12.80 0.87
CA CYS A 169 -0.87 -14.21 0.48
C CYS A 169 -2.25 -14.83 0.76
N ASP A 170 -2.88 -14.42 1.84
CA ASP A 170 -4.18 -14.91 2.25
C ASP A 170 -5.30 -14.34 1.39
N ILE A 171 -5.24 -13.05 1.05
CA ILE A 171 -6.14 -12.39 0.09
C ILE A 171 -6.07 -13.09 -1.26
N ILE A 172 -4.87 -13.32 -1.80
CA ILE A 172 -4.68 -14.01 -3.08
C ILE A 172 -5.31 -15.41 -3.05
N ARG A 173 -5.07 -16.20 -1.99
CA ARG A 173 -5.58 -17.58 -1.92
C ARG A 173 -7.09 -17.69 -1.76
N ARG A 174 -7.69 -16.75 -1.05
CA ARG A 174 -9.11 -16.82 -0.68
C ARG A 174 -10.03 -16.12 -1.65
N TYR A 175 -9.61 -14.95 -2.09
CA TYR A 175 -10.48 -14.05 -2.82
C TYR A 175 -10.12 -13.95 -4.31
N GLN A 176 -8.84 -14.23 -4.64
CA GLN A 176 -8.35 -14.19 -6.04
C GLN A 176 -8.75 -12.90 -6.77
N PRO A 177 -8.41 -11.71 -6.21
CA PRO A 177 -8.81 -10.45 -6.82
C PRO A 177 -8.25 -10.33 -8.25
N ASP A 178 -9.00 -9.65 -9.12
CA ASP A 178 -8.54 -9.36 -10.48
C ASP A 178 -7.35 -8.40 -10.49
N ILE A 179 -7.33 -7.46 -9.53
CA ILE A 179 -6.24 -6.50 -9.34
C ILE A 179 -5.85 -6.45 -7.87
N LEU A 180 -4.55 -6.53 -7.60
CA LEU A 180 -3.99 -6.41 -6.27
C LEU A 180 -2.77 -5.49 -6.26
N PHE A 181 -2.80 -4.48 -5.41
CA PHE A 181 -1.64 -3.64 -5.08
C PHE A 181 -1.09 -4.01 -3.71
N ILE A 182 0.23 -4.14 -3.62
CA ILE A 182 0.96 -4.46 -2.38
C ILE A 182 2.13 -3.50 -2.24
N HIS A 183 2.26 -2.92 -1.05
CA HIS A 183 3.44 -2.14 -0.65
C HIS A 183 4.10 -2.71 0.60
#